data_ab1f893363ab0ff4ef0bf3d7b12de38d
#
_entry.id   ab1f893363ab0ff4ef0bf3d7b12de38d
#
_cell.length_a   1.000
_cell.length_b   1.000
_cell.length_c   1.000
_cell.angle_alpha   90.00
_cell.angle_beta   90.00
_cell.angle_gamma   90.00
#
_symmetry.space_group_name_H-M   'P 1'
#
loop_
_entity.id
_entity.type
_entity.pdbx_description
1 polymer ?
#
loop_
_entity_poly.entity_id
_entity_poly.type
_entity_poly.pdbx_seq_one_letter_code
_entity_poly.pdbx_strand_id
1 'polypeptide(L)'
;MLVTAAEKLEQEAYEQNVPVDYMKFKSDRLHGLYIDGSIAIRSGLSSVQTADTLAEELEHHYTSYGNILDQSDPACRKQEHLARLRAYDRRVGLSGIICGYRNHCHNLHELAECLEVSEEFLNEALECYREKYGCYTELDEYVIMFEPHLAVVEKI
;
A
#
# COMPACT_ATOMS: atom_id res chain seq x y z
N MET A 1 2.71 -17.36 18.55
CA MET A 1 2.76 -15.90 18.44
C MET A 1 2.54 -15.48 16.98
N LEU A 2 1.62 -14.58 16.76
CA LEU A 2 1.33 -14.11 15.41
C LEU A 2 2.35 -13.06 14.98
N VAL A 3 2.89 -13.24 13.78
CA VAL A 3 3.83 -12.29 13.17
C VAL A 3 3.01 -11.16 12.53
N THR A 4 3.36 -9.93 12.82
CA THR A 4 2.68 -8.76 12.26
C THR A 4 3.04 -8.56 10.79
N ALA A 5 2.22 -7.78 10.08
CA ALA A 5 2.53 -7.42 8.69
C ALA A 5 3.87 -6.68 8.58
N ALA A 6 4.15 -5.78 9.54
CA ALA A 6 5.43 -5.06 9.57
C ALA A 6 6.62 -6.03 9.72
N GLU A 7 6.52 -6.99 10.63
CA GLU A 7 7.58 -7.98 10.84
C GLU A 7 7.82 -8.85 9.59
N LYS A 8 6.76 -9.22 8.89
CA LYS A 8 6.89 -9.97 7.62
C LYS A 8 7.62 -9.15 6.56
N LEU A 9 7.32 -7.87 6.47
CA LEU A 9 7.97 -6.98 5.51
C LEU A 9 9.42 -6.68 5.89
N GLU A 10 9.71 -6.58 7.17
CA GLU A 10 11.10 -6.45 7.66
C GLU A 10 11.90 -7.70 7.30
N GLN A 11 11.31 -8.88 7.46
CA GLN A 11 11.94 -10.14 7.08
C GLN A 11 12.20 -10.19 5.57
N GLU A 12 11.24 -9.78 4.77
CA GLU A 12 11.40 -9.68 3.32
C GLU A 12 12.56 -8.75 2.96
N ALA A 13 12.62 -7.56 3.56
CA ALA A 13 13.73 -6.63 3.33
C ALA A 13 15.08 -7.26 3.68
N TYR A 14 15.14 -7.96 4.79
CA TYR A 14 16.36 -8.68 5.20
C TYR A 14 16.77 -9.72 4.15
N GLU A 15 15.82 -10.51 3.66
CA GLU A 15 16.07 -11.53 2.64
C GLU A 15 16.53 -10.93 1.30
N GLN A 16 16.08 -9.72 1.00
CA GLN A 16 16.48 -8.99 -0.21
C GLN A 16 17.76 -8.17 -0.02
N ASN A 17 18.38 -8.26 1.14
CA ASN A 17 19.57 -7.48 1.50
C ASN A 17 19.33 -5.96 1.45
N VAL A 18 18.15 -5.54 1.86
CA VAL A 18 17.77 -4.13 1.95
C VAL A 18 17.78 -3.70 3.41
N PRO A 19 18.78 -2.89 3.84
CA PRO A 19 18.80 -2.40 5.22
C PRO A 19 17.60 -1.50 5.51
N VAL A 20 17.01 -1.68 6.70
CA VAL A 20 15.90 -0.85 7.17
C VAL A 20 16.33 -0.19 8.48
N ASP A 21 16.35 1.14 8.50
CA ASP A 21 16.69 1.92 9.68
C ASP A 21 15.51 2.77 10.11
N TYR A 22 15.28 2.83 11.42
CA TYR A 22 14.26 3.67 12.01
C TYR A 22 14.89 4.94 12.54
N MET A 23 14.37 6.10 12.11
CA MET A 23 14.98 7.39 12.46
C MET A 23 13.96 8.51 12.53
N LYS A 24 14.34 9.63 13.08
CA LYS A 24 13.53 10.84 13.10
C LYS A 24 13.71 11.58 11.78
N PHE A 25 12.61 12.06 11.21
CA PHE A 25 12.63 12.90 10.02
C PHE A 25 12.31 14.33 10.41
N LYS A 26 12.89 15.30 9.67
CA LYS A 26 12.58 16.71 9.87
C LYS A 26 11.18 17.07 9.38
N SER A 27 10.71 16.41 8.33
CA SER A 27 9.37 16.62 7.78
C SER A 27 8.37 15.67 8.43
N ASP A 28 7.24 16.19 8.90
CA ASP A 28 6.15 15.39 9.44
C ASP A 28 5.33 14.67 8.35
N ARG A 29 5.56 15.05 7.10
CA ARG A 29 4.84 14.46 5.96
C ARG A 29 5.46 13.18 5.44
N LEU A 30 6.73 12.95 5.76
CA LEU A 30 7.48 11.82 5.23
C LEU A 30 7.50 10.69 6.25
N HIS A 31 6.96 9.53 5.88
CA HIS A 31 6.97 8.35 6.73
C HIS A 31 8.14 7.42 6.43
N GLY A 32 8.61 7.40 5.19
CA GLY A 32 9.71 6.55 4.77
C GLY A 32 10.44 7.12 3.58
N LEU A 33 11.59 6.51 3.28
CA LEU A 33 12.43 6.94 2.17
C LEU A 33 13.28 5.77 1.71
N TYR A 34 13.33 5.57 0.39
CA TYR A 34 14.22 4.59 -0.23
C TYR A 34 15.34 5.33 -0.97
N ILE A 35 16.59 5.09 -0.59
CA ILE A 35 17.77 5.67 -1.23
C ILE A 35 18.89 4.64 -1.30
N ASP A 36 19.44 4.45 -2.50
CA ASP A 36 20.64 3.63 -2.73
C ASP A 36 20.56 2.23 -2.11
N GLY A 37 19.41 1.57 -2.25
CA GLY A 37 19.23 0.21 -1.77
C GLY A 37 18.94 0.11 -0.28
N SER A 38 18.69 1.22 0.41
CA SER A 38 18.39 1.25 1.84
C SER A 38 17.06 1.95 2.09
N ILE A 39 16.36 1.51 3.12
CA ILE A 39 15.07 2.08 3.54
C ILE A 39 15.25 2.76 4.89
N ALA A 40 14.73 3.98 5.01
CA ALA A 40 14.60 4.68 6.28
C ALA A 40 13.12 4.82 6.60
N ILE A 41 12.72 4.48 7.81
CA ILE A 41 11.33 4.57 8.28
C ILE A 41 11.29 5.54 9.45
N ARG A 42 10.25 6.38 9.49
CA ARG A 42 10.03 7.27 10.63
C ARG A 42 9.84 6.46 11.92
N SER A 43 10.56 6.81 12.97
CA SER A 43 10.34 6.23 14.30
C SER A 43 8.99 6.68 14.86
N GLY A 44 8.35 5.82 15.64
CA GLY A 44 7.12 6.16 16.34
C GLY A 44 5.83 5.96 15.56
N LEU A 45 5.91 5.43 14.34
CA LEU A 45 4.71 5.03 13.60
C LEU A 45 4.07 3.81 14.26
N SER A 46 2.75 3.66 14.11
CA SER A 46 2.08 2.42 14.51
C SER A 46 2.61 1.25 13.69
N SER A 47 2.36 0.03 14.15
CA SER A 47 2.72 -1.19 13.42
C SER A 47 2.10 -1.21 12.03
N VAL A 48 0.84 -0.79 11.92
CA VAL A 48 0.12 -0.75 10.64
C VAL A 48 0.72 0.30 9.71
N GLN A 49 1.00 1.50 10.20
CA GLN A 49 1.64 2.55 9.41
C GLN A 49 3.05 2.14 8.97
N THR A 50 3.78 1.45 9.82
CA THR A 50 5.10 0.90 9.49
C THR A 50 4.98 -0.09 8.34
N ALA A 51 4.02 -1.00 8.40
CA ALA A 51 3.79 -1.97 7.34
C ALA A 51 3.43 -1.30 6.02
N ASP A 52 2.54 -0.32 6.03
CA ASP A 52 2.15 0.43 4.83
C ASP A 52 3.37 1.11 4.20
N THR A 53 4.18 1.76 5.03
CA THR A 53 5.38 2.47 4.59
C THR A 53 6.44 1.52 4.05
N LEU A 54 6.70 0.41 4.75
CA LEU A 54 7.65 -0.61 4.30
C LEU A 54 7.23 -1.21 2.95
N ALA A 55 5.95 -1.50 2.77
CA ALA A 55 5.45 -2.03 1.51
C ALA A 55 5.76 -1.07 0.35
N GLU A 56 5.50 0.21 0.55
CA GLU A 56 5.77 1.24 -0.46
C GLU A 56 7.27 1.33 -0.77
N GLU A 57 8.11 1.40 0.26
CA GLU A 57 9.55 1.54 0.06
C GLU A 57 10.18 0.28 -0.53
N LEU A 58 9.69 -0.92 -0.18
CA LEU A 58 10.12 -2.15 -0.83
C LEU A 58 9.75 -2.17 -2.31
N GLU A 59 8.57 -1.68 -2.67
CA GLU A 59 8.19 -1.59 -4.07
C GLU A 59 9.04 -0.57 -4.82
N HIS A 60 9.51 0.48 -4.16
CA HIS A 60 10.53 1.37 -4.73
C HIS A 60 11.81 0.60 -5.03
N HIS A 61 12.23 -0.28 -4.12
CA HIS A 61 13.41 -1.13 -4.36
C HIS A 61 13.24 -2.00 -5.61
N TYR A 62 12.07 -2.60 -5.80
CA TYR A 62 11.83 -3.51 -6.93
C TYR A 62 11.59 -2.80 -8.26
N THR A 63 11.15 -1.56 -8.24
CA THR A 63 10.70 -0.86 -9.46
C THR A 63 11.55 0.35 -9.85
N SER A 64 12.44 0.81 -8.95
CA SER A 64 13.18 2.06 -9.18
C SER A 64 14.44 1.86 -9.99
N TYR A 65 14.66 2.80 -10.90
CA TYR A 65 15.88 2.92 -11.68
C TYR A 65 16.38 4.35 -11.55
N GLY A 66 17.50 4.54 -10.87
CA GLY A 66 18.09 5.85 -10.65
C GLY A 66 17.42 6.63 -9.51
N ASN A 67 17.54 7.93 -9.52
CA ASN A 67 17.04 8.81 -8.46
C ASN A 67 15.62 9.28 -8.76
N ILE A 68 14.63 8.75 -8.02
CA ILE A 68 13.22 9.10 -8.18
C ILE A 68 12.77 10.29 -7.32
N LEU A 69 13.69 10.91 -6.60
CA LEU A 69 13.36 12.08 -5.77
C LEU A 69 13.06 13.33 -6.58
N ASP A 70 13.51 13.37 -7.85
CA ASP A 70 13.22 14.48 -8.75
C ASP A 70 11.83 14.29 -9.37
N GLN A 71 10.82 14.84 -8.72
CA GLN A 71 9.43 14.74 -9.16
C GLN A 71 9.09 15.63 -10.36
N SER A 72 10.05 16.44 -10.82
CA SER A 72 9.89 17.20 -12.06
C SER A 72 10.07 16.33 -13.30
N ASP A 73 10.78 15.20 -13.16
CA ASP A 73 11.01 14.25 -14.24
C ASP A 73 9.79 13.36 -14.42
N PRO A 74 9.15 13.33 -15.61
CA PRO A 74 8.02 12.43 -15.87
C PRO A 74 8.33 10.95 -15.65
N ALA A 75 9.56 10.50 -15.92
CA ALA A 75 9.95 9.11 -15.69
C ALA A 75 9.97 8.80 -14.19
N CYS A 76 10.44 9.72 -13.36
CA CYS A 76 10.44 9.55 -11.91
C CYS A 76 9.02 9.49 -11.34
N ARG A 77 8.11 10.33 -11.86
CA ARG A 77 6.70 10.29 -11.45
C ARG A 77 6.03 8.97 -11.80
N LYS A 78 6.35 8.40 -12.97
CA LYS A 78 5.82 7.11 -13.40
C LYS A 78 6.32 5.97 -12.49
N GLN A 79 7.59 5.99 -12.12
CA GLN A 79 8.18 5.02 -11.20
C GLN A 79 7.52 5.12 -9.82
N GLU A 80 7.33 6.34 -9.33
CA GLU A 80 6.65 6.60 -8.06
C GLU A 80 5.23 6.05 -8.08
N HIS A 81 4.46 6.35 -9.13
CA HIS A 81 3.10 5.85 -9.28
C HIS A 81 3.05 4.32 -9.33
N LEU A 82 3.96 3.70 -10.07
CA LEU A 82 4.04 2.24 -10.17
C LEU A 82 4.34 1.60 -8.82
N ALA A 83 5.29 2.15 -8.08
CA ALA A 83 5.65 1.63 -6.75
C ALA A 83 4.45 1.71 -5.80
N ARG A 84 3.73 2.82 -5.79
CA ARG A 84 2.53 2.99 -4.97
C ARG A 84 1.43 2.02 -5.34
N LEU A 85 1.15 1.89 -6.64
CA LEU A 85 0.13 0.96 -7.12
C LEU A 85 0.46 -0.48 -6.69
N ARG A 86 1.71 -0.88 -6.82
CA ARG A 86 2.14 -2.22 -6.41
C ARG A 86 2.02 -2.42 -4.90
N ALA A 87 2.31 -1.39 -4.10
CA ALA A 87 2.12 -1.45 -2.65
C ALA A 87 0.64 -1.60 -2.29
N TYR A 88 -0.24 -0.84 -2.96
CA TYR A 88 -1.68 -0.97 -2.76
C TYR A 88 -2.17 -2.37 -3.14
N ASP A 89 -1.72 -2.89 -4.28
CA ASP A 89 -2.13 -4.22 -4.74
C ASP A 89 -1.67 -5.32 -3.78
N ARG A 90 -0.49 -5.20 -3.18
CA ARG A 90 0.00 -6.22 -2.26
C ARG A 90 -0.65 -6.13 -0.88
N ARG A 91 -1.04 -4.94 -0.43
CA ARG A 91 -1.61 -4.72 0.91
C ARG A 91 -3.13 -4.72 0.92
N VAL A 92 -3.75 -4.28 -0.14
CA VAL A 92 -5.20 -4.21 -0.32
C VAL A 92 -5.63 -5.16 -1.41
N GLY A 93 -5.45 -4.76 -2.66
CA GLY A 93 -5.83 -5.56 -3.83
C GLY A 93 -7.34 -5.73 -3.99
N LEU A 94 -7.76 -6.11 -5.17
CA LEU A 94 -9.18 -6.42 -5.41
C LEU A 94 -9.61 -7.63 -4.57
N SER A 95 -8.73 -8.62 -4.42
CA SER A 95 -8.99 -9.79 -3.58
C SER A 95 -9.16 -9.44 -2.11
N GLY A 96 -8.42 -8.44 -1.62
CA GLY A 96 -8.57 -7.94 -0.26
C GLY A 96 -9.93 -7.29 -0.03
N ILE A 97 -10.39 -6.50 -0.99
CA ILE A 97 -11.72 -5.87 -0.94
C ILE A 97 -12.82 -6.96 -0.89
N ILE A 98 -12.70 -7.99 -1.71
CA ILE A 98 -13.63 -9.13 -1.70
C ILE A 98 -13.56 -9.87 -0.37
N CYS A 99 -12.38 -10.07 0.18
CA CYS A 99 -12.20 -10.69 1.50
C CYS A 99 -12.93 -9.89 2.58
N GLY A 100 -12.85 -8.57 2.54
CA GLY A 100 -13.58 -7.69 3.46
C GLY A 100 -15.10 -7.86 3.32
N TYR A 101 -15.59 -7.95 2.09
CA TYR A 101 -17.00 -8.20 1.84
C TYR A 101 -17.44 -9.55 2.44
N ARG A 102 -16.65 -10.60 2.24
CA ARG A 102 -16.95 -11.94 2.79
C ARG A 102 -16.93 -11.95 4.32
N ASN A 103 -16.10 -11.10 4.92
CA ASN A 103 -16.02 -10.95 6.38
C ASN A 103 -17.01 -9.93 6.93
N HIS A 104 -17.97 -9.50 6.12
CA HIS A 104 -19.04 -8.59 6.52
C HIS A 104 -18.56 -7.24 7.06
N CYS A 105 -17.49 -6.70 6.46
CA CYS A 105 -17.04 -5.34 6.76
C CYS A 105 -18.07 -4.34 6.22
N HIS A 106 -18.57 -3.46 7.10
CA HIS A 106 -19.64 -2.52 6.78
C HIS A 106 -19.16 -1.11 6.41
N ASN A 107 -17.90 -0.80 6.69
CA ASN A 107 -17.34 0.53 6.43
C ASN A 107 -15.83 0.45 6.19
N LEU A 108 -15.24 1.58 5.84
CA LEU A 108 -13.81 1.66 5.55
C LEU A 108 -12.94 1.35 6.77
N HIS A 109 -13.39 1.73 7.95
CA HIS A 109 -12.67 1.44 9.19
C HIS A 109 -12.55 -0.08 9.41
N GLU A 110 -13.67 -0.79 9.29
CA GLU A 110 -13.68 -2.26 9.43
C GLU A 110 -12.84 -2.94 8.34
N LEU A 111 -12.91 -2.45 7.11
CA LEU A 111 -12.12 -2.99 6.02
C LEU A 111 -10.63 -2.77 6.25
N ALA A 112 -10.23 -1.59 6.70
CA ALA A 112 -8.84 -1.30 7.02
C ALA A 112 -8.33 -2.22 8.13
N GLU A 113 -9.11 -2.44 9.17
CA GLU A 113 -8.75 -3.39 10.23
C GLU A 113 -8.61 -4.81 9.71
N CYS A 114 -9.56 -5.26 8.89
CA CYS A 114 -9.53 -6.60 8.28
C CYS A 114 -8.26 -6.82 7.45
N LEU A 115 -7.83 -5.81 6.71
CA LEU A 115 -6.66 -5.88 5.84
C LEU A 115 -5.34 -5.49 6.54
N GLU A 116 -5.42 -5.08 7.79
CA GLU A 116 -4.26 -4.60 8.57
C GLU A 116 -3.52 -3.46 7.87
N VAL A 117 -4.27 -2.52 7.34
CA VAL A 117 -3.77 -1.28 6.73
C VAL A 117 -4.34 -0.08 7.48
N SER A 118 -3.70 1.10 7.34
CA SER A 118 -4.28 2.32 7.86
C SER A 118 -5.45 2.77 6.99
N GLU A 119 -6.39 3.53 7.55
CA GLU A 119 -7.50 4.08 6.77
C GLU A 119 -6.99 5.02 5.68
N GLU A 120 -5.94 5.78 5.96
CA GLU A 120 -5.31 6.66 4.99
C GLU A 120 -4.79 5.86 3.79
N PHE A 121 -4.04 4.79 4.05
CA PHE A 121 -3.52 3.91 3.01
C PHE A 121 -4.65 3.30 2.18
N LEU A 122 -5.70 2.83 2.85
CA LEU A 122 -6.87 2.26 2.16
C LEU A 122 -7.56 3.29 1.27
N ASN A 123 -7.76 4.51 1.76
CA ASN A 123 -8.37 5.58 0.96
C ASN A 123 -7.54 5.91 -0.27
N GLU A 124 -6.22 6.00 -0.13
CA GLU A 124 -5.32 6.22 -1.25
C GLU A 124 -5.38 5.08 -2.27
N ALA A 125 -5.43 3.84 -1.79
CA ALA A 125 -5.56 2.67 -2.66
C ALA A 125 -6.87 2.71 -3.46
N LEU A 126 -7.98 3.03 -2.81
CA LEU A 126 -9.28 3.12 -3.48
C LEU A 126 -9.33 4.25 -4.49
N GLU A 127 -8.71 5.38 -4.20
CA GLU A 127 -8.56 6.49 -5.14
C GLU A 127 -7.79 6.03 -6.39
N CYS A 128 -6.68 5.34 -6.18
CA CYS A 128 -5.85 4.79 -7.25
C CYS A 128 -6.64 3.79 -8.10
N TYR A 129 -7.43 2.93 -7.48
CA TYR A 129 -8.26 1.96 -8.20
C TYR A 129 -9.39 2.63 -8.97
N ARG A 130 -9.97 3.71 -8.44
CA ARG A 130 -10.98 4.51 -9.15
C ARG A 130 -10.40 5.11 -10.42
N GLU A 131 -9.17 5.63 -10.34
CA GLU A 131 -8.48 6.16 -11.52
C GLU A 131 -8.16 5.06 -12.53
N LYS A 132 -7.75 3.89 -12.05
CA LYS A 132 -7.33 2.78 -12.91
C LYS A 132 -8.51 2.05 -13.56
N TYR A 133 -9.56 1.76 -12.80
CA TYR A 133 -10.67 0.92 -13.23
C TYR A 133 -11.95 1.70 -13.58
N GLY A 134 -12.05 2.96 -13.16
CA GLY A 134 -13.26 3.75 -13.32
C GLY A 134 -14.31 3.44 -12.28
N CYS A 135 -15.57 3.42 -12.68
CA CYS A 135 -16.69 3.24 -11.75
C CYS A 135 -16.74 1.85 -11.11
N TYR A 136 -16.33 0.83 -11.84
CA TYR A 136 -16.35 -0.54 -11.34
C TYR A 136 -15.34 -1.42 -12.08
N THR A 137 -15.09 -2.59 -11.49
CA THR A 137 -14.33 -3.67 -12.14
C THR A 137 -14.89 -5.02 -11.68
N GLU A 138 -14.47 -6.08 -12.33
CA GLU A 138 -14.90 -7.43 -12.01
C GLU A 138 -13.71 -8.30 -11.65
N LEU A 139 -13.93 -9.19 -10.68
CA LEU A 139 -12.97 -10.24 -10.33
C LEU A 139 -13.77 -11.49 -9.96
N ASP A 140 -13.57 -12.56 -10.71
CA ASP A 140 -14.31 -13.83 -10.54
C ASP A 140 -15.82 -13.60 -10.56
N GLU A 141 -16.54 -13.99 -9.50
CA GLU A 141 -18.00 -13.87 -9.39
C GLU A 141 -18.45 -12.52 -8.83
N TYR A 142 -17.50 -11.56 -8.66
CA TYR A 142 -17.77 -10.32 -7.95
C TYR A 142 -17.64 -9.11 -8.87
N VAL A 143 -18.49 -8.12 -8.63
CA VAL A 143 -18.36 -6.78 -9.19
C VAL A 143 -17.98 -5.86 -8.04
N ILE A 144 -16.88 -5.15 -8.19
CA ILE A 144 -16.42 -4.17 -7.20
C ILE A 144 -16.71 -2.78 -7.77
N MET A 145 -17.57 -2.05 -7.08
CA MET A 145 -17.94 -0.69 -7.46
C MET A 145 -17.14 0.30 -6.63
N PHE A 146 -16.54 1.28 -7.30
CA PHE A 146 -15.78 2.34 -6.64
C PHE A 146 -16.56 3.64 -6.56
N GLU A 147 -17.59 3.80 -7.38
CA GLU A 147 -18.45 4.98 -7.38
C GLU A 147 -19.93 4.59 -7.40
N PRO A 148 -20.78 5.35 -6.70
CA PRO A 148 -20.52 6.57 -5.91
C PRO A 148 -19.80 6.30 -4.60
N HIS A 149 -19.73 5.06 -4.14
CA HIS A 149 -18.99 4.61 -2.96
C HIS A 149 -18.60 3.14 -3.16
N LEU A 150 -17.69 2.66 -2.35
CA LEU A 150 -17.22 1.28 -2.43
C LEU A 150 -18.35 0.30 -2.12
N ALA A 151 -18.58 -0.64 -3.02
CA ALA A 151 -19.55 -1.71 -2.84
C ALA A 151 -19.09 -2.96 -3.58
N VAL A 152 -19.43 -4.12 -3.06
CA VAL A 152 -19.14 -5.40 -3.70
C VAL A 152 -20.46 -6.15 -3.90
N VAL A 153 -20.67 -6.66 -5.10
CA VAL A 153 -21.87 -7.40 -5.47
C VAL A 153 -21.47 -8.74 -6.07
N GLU A 154 -22.10 -9.80 -5.63
CA GLU A 154 -21.93 -11.12 -6.25
C GLU A 154 -22.77 -11.21 -7.52
N LYS A 155 -22.19 -11.76 -8.58
CA LYS A 155 -22.93 -12.10 -9.80
C LYS A 155 -23.78 -13.33 -9.54
N ILE A 156 -24.95 -13.35 -10.12
CA ILE A 156 -25.86 -14.50 -10.05
C ILE A 156 -25.52 -15.50 -11.16
#